data_715e09ee090bc87f7f35f62dbf367bd0
#
_entry.id   715e09ee090bc87f7f35f62dbf367bd0
#
_cell.length_a   1.000
_cell.length_b   1.000
_cell.length_c   1.000
_cell.angle_alpha   90.00
_cell.angle_beta   90.00
_cell.angle_gamma   90.00
#
_symmetry.space_group_name_H-M   'P 1'
#
loop_
_entity.id
_entity.type
_entity.pdbx_description
1 polymer ?
#
loop_
_entity_poly.entity_id
_entity_poly.type
_entity_poly.pdbx_seq_one_letter_code
_entity_poly.pdbx_strand_id
1 'polypeptide(L)'
;ISLAGITMLSCLSPTLVCAEQPHGFIDYRHEYLDDTRTHADRVEFGTFFSNGIGLMGELRYNTDEGDKDKWDPSQFGNNGTGLSVVYRFKPLDDKKFWLEPMFWLDTTQYWSTYEYGLSAGYDFSKEWKVSGRFRYDMDKATDKSKGYGNDDRNNRRYDVWIDYRPQKTNFQYQLNLVYYNNGYLTWNDGHKNYTASFKVGYKIGSWIPYMSIADYKGVDKTSSNRQIRWRWGLTYTF
;
A
#
# COMPACT_ATOMS: atom_id res chain seq x y z
N ILE A 1 20.75 -37.03 33.40
CA ILE A 1 19.80 -36.23 32.60
C ILE A 1 20.62 -35.04 32.06
N SER A 2 21.00 -35.14 30.79
CA SER A 2 21.93 -34.25 30.12
C SER A 2 21.17 -33.08 29.47
N LEU A 3 21.53 -31.84 29.85
CA LEU A 3 21.18 -30.62 29.17
C LEU A 3 22.23 -30.36 28.07
N ALA A 4 21.94 -30.74 26.85
CA ALA A 4 22.76 -30.36 25.72
C ALA A 4 21.82 -30.04 24.53
N GLY A 5 21.86 -28.80 24.06
CA GLY A 5 21.25 -28.50 22.78
C GLY A 5 20.56 -27.14 22.63
N ILE A 6 21.15 -26.05 23.14
CA ILE A 6 20.78 -24.70 22.66
C ILE A 6 22.09 -23.94 22.41
N THR A 7 22.67 -24.20 21.25
CA THR A 7 23.76 -23.35 20.76
C THR A 7 23.78 -23.50 19.23
N MET A 8 23.02 -22.66 18.55
CA MET A 8 23.29 -22.20 17.18
C MET A 8 22.19 -21.21 16.75
N LEU A 9 22.24 -20.03 17.36
CA LEU A 9 21.65 -18.83 16.75
C LEU A 9 22.67 -17.70 16.91
N SER A 10 23.88 -17.96 16.38
CA SER A 10 24.90 -16.96 16.34
C SER A 10 25.13 -16.56 14.89
N CYS A 11 25.08 -15.24 14.66
CA CYS A 11 25.70 -14.54 13.54
C CYS A 11 25.03 -14.65 12.19
N LEU A 12 23.79 -14.16 12.05
CA LEU A 12 23.48 -13.28 10.94
C LEU A 12 23.47 -11.85 11.49
N SER A 13 24.65 -11.31 11.75
CA SER A 13 24.81 -9.87 11.87
C SER A 13 24.40 -9.31 10.50
N PRO A 14 23.29 -8.57 10.36
CA PRO A 14 23.03 -7.87 9.13
C PRO A 14 24.22 -6.93 8.95
N THR A 15 24.98 -7.13 7.90
CA THR A 15 25.96 -6.14 7.46
C THR A 15 25.19 -4.84 7.32
N LEU A 16 25.48 -3.89 8.22
CA LEU A 16 24.88 -2.56 8.22
C LEU A 16 25.03 -2.00 6.82
N VAL A 17 23.93 -1.99 6.08
CA VAL A 17 23.86 -1.40 4.75
C VAL A 17 24.32 0.03 4.88
N CYS A 18 25.26 0.42 4.05
CA CYS A 18 25.79 1.76 3.93
C CYS A 18 24.66 2.77 4.01
N ALA A 19 24.68 3.60 5.03
CA ALA A 19 23.61 4.49 5.42
C ALA A 19 23.22 5.42 4.25
N GLU A 20 22.10 5.12 3.61
CA GLU A 20 21.40 6.16 2.86
C GLU A 20 20.99 7.24 3.85
N GLN A 21 21.08 8.51 3.44
CA GLN A 21 20.61 9.59 4.31
C GLN A 21 19.14 9.34 4.66
N PRO A 22 18.72 9.60 5.91
CA PRO A 22 17.32 9.55 6.26
C PRO A 22 16.52 10.39 5.27
N HIS A 23 15.43 9.85 4.76
CA HIS A 23 14.56 10.57 3.85
C HIS A 23 13.10 10.39 4.28
N GLY A 24 12.36 11.47 4.15
CA GLY A 24 10.94 11.47 4.46
C GLY A 24 10.10 11.84 3.24
N PHE A 25 8.81 11.61 3.36
CA PHE A 25 7.85 12.04 2.36
C PHE A 25 6.51 12.40 2.99
N ILE A 26 5.77 13.25 2.26
CA ILE A 26 4.35 13.49 2.46
C ILE A 26 3.71 13.33 1.09
N ASP A 27 2.64 12.55 1.01
CA ASP A 27 1.88 12.29 -0.22
C ASP A 27 0.41 12.63 0.02
N TYR A 28 -0.11 13.57 -0.76
CA TYR A 28 -1.56 13.81 -0.85
C TYR A 28 -2.08 13.15 -2.10
N ARG A 29 -3.23 12.48 -2.01
CA ARG A 29 -3.90 11.84 -3.11
C ARG A 29 -5.40 12.02 -3.05
N HIS A 30 -5.97 12.48 -4.15
CA HIS A 30 -7.40 12.45 -4.44
C HIS A 30 -7.73 11.27 -5.35
N GLU A 31 -8.84 10.59 -5.09
CA GLU A 31 -9.32 9.44 -5.83
C GLU A 31 -10.78 9.67 -6.26
N TYR A 32 -11.10 9.25 -7.48
CA TYR A 32 -12.45 9.22 -8.02
C TYR A 32 -12.74 7.86 -8.65
N LEU A 33 -13.89 7.31 -8.32
CA LEU A 33 -14.44 6.07 -8.88
C LEU A 33 -15.60 6.42 -9.80
N ASP A 34 -15.51 6.05 -11.09
CA ASP A 34 -16.44 6.55 -12.11
C ASP A 34 -17.86 5.99 -12.00
N ASP A 35 -18.02 4.70 -11.69
CA ASP A 35 -19.32 4.04 -11.61
C ASP A 35 -20.07 4.37 -10.30
N THR A 36 -19.37 4.28 -9.18
CA THR A 36 -19.94 4.59 -7.86
C THR A 36 -19.95 6.09 -7.57
N ARG A 37 -19.28 6.91 -8.40
CA ARG A 37 -19.14 8.37 -8.27
C ARG A 37 -18.68 8.80 -6.88
N THR A 38 -17.79 8.02 -6.28
CA THR A 38 -17.27 8.28 -4.95
C THR A 38 -15.92 8.97 -5.02
N HIS A 39 -15.74 9.95 -4.14
CA HIS A 39 -14.49 10.64 -3.95
C HIS A 39 -13.84 10.19 -2.65
N ALA A 40 -12.52 10.05 -2.66
CA ALA A 40 -11.74 9.76 -1.46
C ALA A 40 -10.42 10.51 -1.49
N ASP A 41 -9.98 10.93 -0.31
CA ASP A 41 -8.73 11.63 -0.11
C ASP A 41 -7.84 10.87 0.86
N ARG A 42 -6.53 10.96 0.64
CA ARG A 42 -5.52 10.37 1.52
C ARG A 42 -4.34 11.30 1.69
N VAL A 43 -3.92 11.46 2.92
CA VAL A 43 -2.60 11.98 3.26
C VAL A 43 -1.79 10.83 3.84
N GLU A 44 -0.67 10.51 3.22
CA GLU A 44 0.30 9.53 3.71
C GLU A 44 1.61 10.26 3.98
N PHE A 45 2.28 9.88 5.06
CA PHE A 45 3.57 10.44 5.41
C PHE A 45 4.46 9.35 5.96
N GLY A 46 5.75 9.52 5.83
CA GLY A 46 6.68 8.53 6.35
C GLY A 46 8.12 9.02 6.36
N THR A 47 8.92 8.26 7.08
CA THR A 47 10.37 8.46 7.11
C THR A 47 11.08 7.12 7.11
N PHE A 48 12.21 7.07 6.42
CA PHE A 48 13.09 5.92 6.39
C PHE A 48 14.43 6.33 7.00
N PHE A 49 14.87 5.57 7.99
CA PHE A 49 16.14 5.78 8.66
C PHE A 49 17.28 5.04 7.94
N SER A 50 18.49 5.50 8.14
CA SER A 50 19.69 4.92 7.54
C SER A 50 19.94 3.46 7.92
N ASN A 51 19.35 2.97 9.01
CA ASN A 51 19.43 1.58 9.45
C ASN A 51 18.42 0.65 8.75
N GLY A 52 17.61 1.17 7.80
CA GLY A 52 16.61 0.43 7.05
C GLY A 52 15.22 0.40 7.68
N ILE A 53 15.04 0.92 8.88
CA ILE A 53 13.72 1.05 9.50
C ILE A 53 12.95 2.17 8.79
N GLY A 54 11.69 1.92 8.45
CA GLY A 54 10.74 2.92 7.99
C GLY A 54 9.52 2.98 8.89
N LEU A 55 9.05 4.20 9.14
CA LEU A 55 7.80 4.46 9.85
C LEU A 55 6.89 5.25 8.93
N MET A 56 5.62 4.82 8.82
CA MET A 56 4.65 5.48 7.95
C MET A 56 3.32 5.63 8.66
N GLY A 57 2.58 6.66 8.29
CA GLY A 57 1.21 6.88 8.73
C GLY A 57 0.34 7.36 7.60
N GLU A 58 -0.96 7.09 7.68
CA GLU A 58 -1.91 7.63 6.71
C GLU A 58 -3.23 8.04 7.39
N LEU A 59 -3.85 9.06 6.80
CA LEU A 59 -5.19 9.55 7.11
C LEU A 59 -6.02 9.45 5.86
N ARG A 60 -7.21 8.87 5.96
CA ARG A 60 -8.12 8.70 4.82
C ARG A 60 -9.46 9.34 5.10
N TYR A 61 -9.98 9.96 4.08
CA TYR A 61 -11.28 10.61 4.09
C TYR A 61 -12.06 10.20 2.85
N ASN A 62 -13.36 10.14 2.94
CA ASN A 62 -14.26 10.00 1.81
C ASN A 62 -15.40 11.00 1.93
N THR A 63 -15.99 11.36 0.80
CA THR A 63 -17.25 12.09 0.81
C THR A 63 -18.36 11.14 1.18
N ASP A 64 -19.30 11.60 2.01
CA ASP A 64 -20.44 10.80 2.42
C ASP A 64 -21.36 10.52 1.20
N GLU A 65 -22.07 9.40 1.25
CA GLU A 65 -22.85 8.85 0.14
C GLU A 65 -24.05 9.71 -0.30
N GLY A 66 -24.28 10.86 0.33
CA GLY A 66 -25.48 11.67 0.16
C GLY A 66 -25.59 12.39 -1.20
N ASP A 67 -24.51 12.87 -1.78
CA ASP A 67 -24.48 13.54 -3.08
C ASP A 67 -23.26 13.05 -3.90
N LYS A 68 -23.45 11.93 -4.57
CA LYS A 68 -22.39 11.21 -5.32
C LYS A 68 -21.82 12.01 -6.50
N ASP A 69 -22.47 13.08 -6.91
CA ASP A 69 -22.09 13.86 -8.09
C ASP A 69 -21.21 15.06 -7.77
N LYS A 70 -20.98 15.38 -6.49
CA LYS A 70 -20.22 16.55 -6.08
C LYS A 70 -19.16 16.21 -5.05
N TRP A 71 -17.92 16.53 -5.37
CA TRP A 71 -16.89 16.62 -4.38
C TRP A 71 -17.17 17.83 -3.46
N ASP A 72 -17.65 17.56 -2.27
CA ASP A 72 -17.91 18.57 -1.25
C ASP A 72 -16.97 18.34 -0.04
N PRO A 73 -15.93 19.17 0.12
CA PRO A 73 -15.00 19.05 1.24
C PRO A 73 -15.66 19.28 2.60
N SER A 74 -16.85 19.86 2.66
CA SER A 74 -17.60 20.01 3.92
C SER A 74 -18.20 18.69 4.44
N GLN A 75 -18.26 17.66 3.59
CA GLN A 75 -18.83 16.35 3.90
C GLN A 75 -17.78 15.25 4.08
N PHE A 76 -16.56 15.61 4.41
CA PHE A 76 -15.52 14.63 4.68
C PHE A 76 -15.86 13.73 5.87
N GLY A 77 -16.11 12.47 5.59
CA GLY A 77 -16.17 11.40 6.57
C GLY A 77 -14.77 10.79 6.81
N ASN A 78 -14.48 10.43 8.06
CA ASN A 78 -13.27 9.68 8.38
C ASN A 78 -13.38 8.25 7.78
N ASN A 79 -12.47 7.89 6.88
CA ASN A 79 -12.40 6.57 6.25
C ASN A 79 -11.26 5.72 6.82
N GLY A 80 -10.66 6.13 7.90
CA GLY A 80 -9.67 5.37 8.64
C GLY A 80 -8.30 6.01 8.71
N THR A 81 -7.50 5.41 9.57
CA THR A 81 -6.09 5.78 9.81
C THR A 81 -5.22 4.53 9.76
N GLY A 82 -3.97 4.69 9.35
CA GLY A 82 -3.01 3.62 9.31
C GLY A 82 -1.68 4.00 9.93
N LEU A 83 -1.02 3.04 10.58
CA LEU A 83 0.35 3.16 11.07
C LEU A 83 1.14 1.93 10.66
N SER A 84 2.36 2.13 10.20
CA SER A 84 3.21 1.05 9.71
C SER A 84 4.65 1.17 10.19
N VAL A 85 5.25 0.01 10.39
CA VAL A 85 6.68 -0.16 10.51
C VAL A 85 7.17 -1.15 9.47
N VAL A 86 8.27 -0.82 8.82
CA VAL A 86 8.95 -1.68 7.85
C VAL A 86 10.43 -1.78 8.18
N TYR A 87 11.08 -2.83 7.70
CA TYR A 87 12.52 -2.97 7.80
C TYR A 87 13.10 -3.44 6.47
N ARG A 88 13.75 -2.53 5.73
CA ARG A 88 14.40 -2.87 4.45
C ARG A 88 15.85 -3.24 4.65
N PHE A 89 16.25 -4.38 4.12
CA PHE A 89 17.63 -4.82 4.11
C PHE A 89 18.01 -5.47 2.77
N LYS A 90 19.29 -5.49 2.45
CA LYS A 90 19.85 -6.03 1.22
C LYS A 90 20.74 -7.24 1.57
N PRO A 91 20.22 -8.47 1.43
CA PRO A 91 20.93 -9.66 1.90
C PRO A 91 22.06 -10.13 0.98
N LEU A 92 22.15 -9.59 -0.25
CA LEU A 92 23.16 -9.97 -1.24
C LEU A 92 24.21 -8.87 -1.42
N ASP A 93 25.43 -9.27 -1.77
CA ASP A 93 26.57 -8.36 -1.96
C ASP A 93 26.38 -7.38 -3.11
N ASP A 94 25.61 -7.76 -4.15
CA ASP A 94 25.33 -6.90 -5.29
C ASP A 94 24.41 -5.69 -4.95
N LYS A 95 23.83 -5.70 -3.74
CA LYS A 95 22.93 -4.68 -3.21
C LYS A 95 21.73 -4.32 -4.11
N LYS A 96 21.46 -5.13 -5.13
CA LYS A 96 20.32 -4.95 -6.04
C LYS A 96 19.05 -5.60 -5.53
N PHE A 97 19.19 -6.75 -4.89
CA PHE A 97 18.09 -7.44 -4.24
C PHE A 97 17.85 -6.90 -2.83
N TRP A 98 16.60 -6.67 -2.47
CA TRP A 98 16.20 -6.25 -1.14
C TRP A 98 14.96 -7.00 -0.66
N LEU A 99 14.86 -7.12 0.65
CA LEU A 99 13.71 -7.65 1.37
C LEU A 99 13.20 -6.59 2.35
N GLU A 100 11.88 -6.60 2.56
CA GLU A 100 11.23 -5.64 3.47
C GLU A 100 10.01 -6.30 4.13
N PRO A 101 10.19 -6.94 5.30
CA PRO A 101 9.08 -7.27 6.17
C PRO A 101 8.38 -5.99 6.64
N MET A 102 7.05 -6.09 6.80
CA MET A 102 6.22 -4.98 7.22
C MET A 102 5.14 -5.43 8.20
N PHE A 103 4.79 -4.53 9.07
CA PHE A 103 3.57 -4.57 9.85
C PHE A 103 2.81 -3.26 9.65
N TRP A 104 1.49 -3.37 9.43
CA TRP A 104 0.60 -2.23 9.32
C TRP A 104 -0.61 -2.46 10.20
N LEU A 105 -0.99 -1.45 10.99
CA LEU A 105 -2.24 -1.39 11.71
C LEU A 105 -3.14 -0.36 11.00
N ASP A 106 -4.23 -0.83 10.44
CA ASP A 106 -5.26 -0.02 9.81
C ASP A 106 -6.51 0.01 10.68
N THR A 107 -7.08 1.16 10.91
CA THR A 107 -8.27 1.30 11.74
C THR A 107 -9.33 2.16 11.06
N THR A 108 -10.55 1.68 11.09
CA THR A 108 -11.76 2.40 10.70
C THR A 108 -12.79 2.34 11.82
N GLN A 109 -13.94 2.96 11.67
CA GLN A 109 -15.03 2.79 12.64
C GLN A 109 -15.61 1.35 12.71
N TYR A 110 -15.35 0.52 11.67
CA TYR A 110 -15.89 -0.83 11.55
C TYR A 110 -14.86 -1.94 11.74
N TRP A 111 -13.57 -1.65 11.47
CA TRP A 111 -12.53 -2.66 11.41
C TRP A 111 -11.23 -2.17 12.06
N SER A 112 -10.55 -3.10 12.72
CA SER A 112 -9.12 -2.99 13.02
C SER A 112 -8.41 -4.08 12.24
N THR A 113 -7.61 -3.71 11.25
CA THR A 113 -6.91 -4.65 10.37
C THR A 113 -5.44 -4.69 10.73
N TYR A 114 -4.98 -5.88 11.07
CA TYR A 114 -3.56 -6.17 11.31
C TYR A 114 -2.98 -6.78 10.03
N GLU A 115 -2.07 -6.07 9.39
CA GLU A 115 -1.49 -6.46 8.12
C GLU A 115 -0.04 -6.88 8.29
N TYR A 116 0.26 -8.12 7.95
CA TYR A 116 1.62 -8.66 7.95
C TYR A 116 2.06 -8.86 6.52
N GLY A 117 3.18 -8.27 6.13
CA GLY A 117 3.66 -8.31 4.76
C GLY A 117 5.13 -8.61 4.65
N LEU A 118 5.49 -9.15 3.50
CA LEU A 118 6.87 -9.27 3.04
C LEU A 118 6.94 -8.76 1.61
N SER A 119 7.74 -7.73 1.41
CA SER A 119 8.09 -7.23 0.09
C SER A 119 9.47 -7.73 -0.30
N ALA A 120 9.66 -7.96 -1.59
CA ALA A 120 10.96 -8.22 -2.20
C ALA A 120 11.08 -7.41 -3.48
N GLY A 121 12.29 -6.98 -3.82
CA GLY A 121 12.49 -6.25 -5.06
C GLY A 121 13.90 -6.38 -5.59
N TYR A 122 14.03 -6.08 -6.88
CA TYR A 122 15.28 -6.11 -7.59
C TYR A 122 15.45 -4.85 -8.45
N ASP A 123 16.55 -4.15 -8.23
CA ASP A 123 16.93 -2.96 -8.97
C ASP A 123 17.79 -3.39 -10.18
N PHE A 124 17.15 -3.65 -11.33
CA PHE A 124 17.87 -4.11 -12.55
C PHE A 124 18.88 -3.06 -13.03
N SER A 125 18.48 -1.80 -12.94
CA SER A 125 19.31 -0.65 -13.30
C SER A 125 18.86 0.57 -12.49
N LYS A 126 19.48 1.73 -12.72
CA LYS A 126 19.01 3.01 -12.17
C LYS A 126 17.62 3.42 -12.67
N GLU A 127 17.20 2.86 -13.80
CA GLU A 127 15.93 3.18 -14.45
C GLU A 127 14.83 2.17 -14.11
N TRP A 128 15.17 0.89 -13.99
CA TRP A 128 14.21 -0.21 -13.87
C TRP A 128 14.27 -0.91 -12.52
N LYS A 129 13.13 -1.00 -11.88
CA LYS A 129 12.93 -1.79 -10.67
C LYS A 129 11.68 -2.65 -10.81
N VAL A 130 11.76 -3.89 -10.33
CA VAL A 130 10.61 -4.77 -10.15
C VAL A 130 10.53 -5.16 -8.70
N SER A 131 9.33 -5.15 -8.13
CA SER A 131 9.10 -5.58 -6.76
C SER A 131 7.75 -6.27 -6.63
N GLY A 132 7.65 -7.13 -5.62
CA GLY A 132 6.42 -7.79 -5.25
C GLY A 132 6.23 -7.77 -3.75
N ARG A 133 4.99 -7.94 -3.30
CA ARG A 133 4.63 -8.07 -1.90
C ARG A 133 3.56 -9.13 -1.73
N PHE A 134 3.75 -9.97 -0.75
CA PHE A 134 2.69 -10.75 -0.13
C PHE A 134 2.23 -10.06 1.15
N ARG A 135 0.93 -10.01 1.38
CA ARG A 135 0.33 -9.46 2.59
C ARG A 135 -0.80 -10.36 3.08
N TYR A 136 -0.80 -10.61 4.38
CA TYR A 136 -1.86 -11.29 5.10
C TYR A 136 -2.52 -10.30 6.05
N ASP A 137 -3.84 -10.11 5.88
CA ASP A 137 -4.62 -9.13 6.60
C ASP A 137 -5.60 -9.87 7.52
N MET A 138 -5.57 -9.55 8.81
CA MET A 138 -6.51 -10.01 9.82
C MET A 138 -7.44 -8.86 10.17
N ASP A 139 -8.65 -8.89 9.65
CA ASP A 139 -9.70 -7.91 9.95
C ASP A 139 -10.43 -8.34 11.23
N LYS A 140 -10.37 -7.49 12.24
CA LYS A 140 -11.12 -7.62 13.49
C LYS A 140 -12.31 -6.68 13.46
N ALA A 141 -13.51 -7.25 13.52
CA ALA A 141 -14.74 -6.47 13.54
C ALA A 141 -14.87 -5.73 14.87
N THR A 142 -15.10 -4.40 14.82
CA THR A 142 -15.44 -3.62 16.02
C THR A 142 -16.84 -3.99 16.50
N ASP A 143 -17.21 -3.61 17.73
CA ASP A 143 -18.56 -3.86 18.25
C ASP A 143 -19.64 -3.23 17.36
N LYS A 144 -19.37 -2.07 16.78
CA LYS A 144 -20.26 -1.44 15.78
C LYS A 144 -20.42 -2.32 14.56
N SER A 145 -19.35 -2.90 14.05
CA SER A 145 -19.38 -3.79 12.88
C SER A 145 -20.14 -5.09 13.18
N LYS A 146 -19.92 -5.68 14.35
CA LYS A 146 -20.64 -6.89 14.82
C LYS A 146 -22.13 -6.64 14.95
N GLY A 147 -22.52 -5.44 15.39
CA GLY A 147 -23.93 -5.01 15.44
C GLY A 147 -24.63 -5.02 14.06
N TYR A 148 -23.86 -5.00 12.96
CA TYR A 148 -24.36 -5.16 11.57
C TYR A 148 -24.15 -6.60 11.03
N GLY A 149 -23.86 -7.58 11.88
CA GLY A 149 -23.67 -8.97 11.48
C GLY A 149 -22.34 -9.28 10.79
N ASN A 150 -21.33 -8.44 10.98
CA ASN A 150 -20.00 -8.71 10.44
C ASN A 150 -19.14 -9.46 11.46
N ASP A 151 -18.44 -10.50 10.98
CA ASP A 151 -17.49 -11.30 11.75
C ASP A 151 -16.05 -11.01 11.35
N ASP A 152 -15.11 -11.43 12.21
CA ASP A 152 -13.69 -11.41 11.92
C ASP A 152 -13.39 -12.20 10.65
N ARG A 153 -12.44 -11.70 9.85
CA ARG A 153 -12.08 -12.32 8.58
C ARG A 153 -10.61 -12.15 8.25
N ASN A 154 -10.11 -12.99 7.36
CA ASN A 154 -8.73 -12.95 6.91
C ASN A 154 -8.67 -12.79 5.40
N ASN A 155 -7.72 -12.00 4.93
CA ASN A 155 -7.52 -11.73 3.52
C ASN A 155 -6.06 -11.95 3.14
N ARG A 156 -5.84 -12.23 1.87
CA ARG A 156 -4.50 -12.33 1.28
C ARG A 156 -4.42 -11.39 0.10
N ARG A 157 -3.32 -10.67 0.03
CA ARG A 157 -3.06 -9.72 -1.05
C ARG A 157 -1.67 -9.96 -1.63
N TYR A 158 -1.60 -9.88 -2.95
CA TYR A 158 -0.37 -10.00 -3.72
C TYR A 158 -0.25 -8.78 -4.60
N ASP A 159 0.85 -8.06 -4.48
CA ASP A 159 1.15 -6.88 -5.29
C ASP A 159 2.39 -7.16 -6.14
N VAL A 160 2.39 -6.62 -7.36
CA VAL A 160 3.57 -6.55 -8.23
C VAL A 160 3.70 -5.13 -8.75
N TRP A 161 4.89 -4.56 -8.69
CA TRP A 161 5.21 -3.25 -9.25
C TRP A 161 6.33 -3.36 -10.25
N ILE A 162 6.20 -2.61 -11.34
CA ILE A 162 7.25 -2.35 -12.31
C ILE A 162 7.41 -0.83 -12.36
N ASP A 163 8.57 -0.33 -11.93
CA ASP A 163 8.91 1.07 -11.95
C ASP A 163 9.91 1.34 -13.08
N TYR A 164 9.65 2.40 -13.85
CA TYR A 164 10.55 2.92 -14.87
C TYR A 164 10.80 4.41 -14.68
N ARG A 165 12.06 4.79 -14.53
CA ARG A 165 12.52 6.15 -14.28
C ARG A 165 13.64 6.49 -15.26
N PRO A 166 13.32 6.94 -16.50
CA PRO A 166 14.32 7.23 -17.50
C PRO A 166 15.26 8.35 -17.03
N GLN A 167 16.59 8.15 -17.16
CA GLN A 167 17.59 9.10 -16.66
C GLN A 167 17.60 10.45 -17.40
N LYS A 168 17.11 10.47 -18.65
CA LYS A 168 17.11 11.66 -19.50
C LYS A 168 15.91 12.59 -19.31
N THR A 169 14.95 12.18 -18.48
CA THR A 169 13.74 12.95 -18.21
C THR A 169 13.40 12.89 -16.73
N ASN A 170 12.51 13.78 -16.30
CA ASN A 170 11.98 13.78 -14.94
C ASN A 170 10.72 12.92 -14.79
N PHE A 171 10.27 12.25 -15.84
CA PHE A 171 9.12 11.36 -15.77
C PHE A 171 9.41 10.09 -14.96
N GLN A 172 8.39 9.63 -14.28
CA GLN A 172 8.39 8.38 -13.52
C GLN A 172 7.14 7.62 -13.88
N TYR A 173 7.29 6.36 -14.23
CA TYR A 173 6.20 5.48 -14.62
C TYR A 173 6.13 4.31 -13.67
N GLN A 174 4.92 3.87 -13.32
CA GLN A 174 4.71 2.68 -12.52
C GLN A 174 3.51 1.90 -13.04
N LEU A 175 3.71 0.61 -13.29
CA LEU A 175 2.64 -0.35 -13.42
C LEU A 175 2.49 -1.09 -12.08
N ASN A 176 1.25 -1.22 -11.58
CA ASN A 176 0.97 -1.99 -10.39
C ASN A 176 -0.18 -2.96 -10.66
N LEU A 177 0.05 -4.23 -10.38
CA LEU A 177 -0.93 -5.31 -10.44
C LEU A 177 -1.17 -5.80 -9.03
N VAL A 178 -2.43 -5.89 -8.62
CA VAL A 178 -2.84 -6.37 -7.31
C VAL A 178 -3.84 -7.49 -7.48
N TYR A 179 -3.61 -8.58 -6.76
CA TYR A 179 -4.55 -9.70 -6.67
C TYR A 179 -4.99 -9.89 -5.23
N TYR A 180 -6.29 -10.06 -5.03
CA TYR A 180 -6.92 -10.24 -3.74
C TYR A 180 -7.56 -11.63 -3.64
N ASN A 181 -7.39 -12.28 -2.49
CA ASN A 181 -8.16 -13.46 -2.10
C ASN A 181 -8.69 -13.20 -0.69
N ASN A 182 -9.97 -12.85 -0.61
CA ASN A 182 -10.59 -12.31 0.58
C ASN A 182 -11.43 -13.37 1.30
N GLY A 183 -11.56 -13.24 2.60
CA GLY A 183 -12.45 -14.06 3.43
C GLY A 183 -13.94 -13.78 3.23
N TYR A 184 -14.31 -12.86 2.31
CA TYR A 184 -15.67 -12.43 2.04
C TYR A 184 -15.89 -12.22 0.54
N LEU A 185 -17.16 -12.19 0.12
CA LEU A 185 -17.51 -11.93 -1.28
C LEU A 185 -17.15 -10.50 -1.68
N THR A 186 -16.46 -10.33 -2.79
CA THR A 186 -15.94 -9.03 -3.25
C THR A 186 -16.41 -8.64 -4.64
N TRP A 187 -16.59 -9.60 -5.54
CA TRP A 187 -16.92 -9.35 -6.94
C TRP A 187 -17.41 -10.61 -7.60
N ASN A 188 -18.48 -10.51 -8.40
CA ASN A 188 -19.04 -11.61 -9.21
C ASN A 188 -19.27 -12.88 -8.37
N ASP A 189 -19.89 -12.73 -7.21
CA ASP A 189 -20.15 -13.78 -6.21
C ASP A 189 -18.90 -14.56 -5.76
N GLY A 190 -17.72 -13.97 -5.92
CA GLY A 190 -16.43 -14.58 -5.62
C GLY A 190 -15.64 -13.88 -4.55
N HIS A 191 -14.68 -14.62 -3.99
CA HIS A 191 -13.71 -14.15 -2.99
C HIS A 191 -12.47 -13.50 -3.61
N LYS A 192 -12.31 -13.63 -4.92
CA LYS A 192 -11.11 -13.16 -5.65
C LYS A 192 -11.40 -11.87 -6.36
N ASN A 193 -10.41 -10.99 -6.42
CA ASN A 193 -10.48 -9.74 -7.16
C ASN A 193 -9.09 -9.31 -7.61
N TYR A 194 -9.00 -8.39 -8.54
CA TYR A 194 -7.73 -7.83 -8.99
C TYR A 194 -7.86 -6.33 -9.28
N THR A 195 -6.74 -5.66 -9.40
CA THR A 195 -6.64 -4.28 -9.85
C THR A 195 -5.37 -4.14 -10.69
N ALA A 196 -5.48 -3.48 -11.83
CA ALA A 196 -4.36 -3.09 -12.65
C ALA A 196 -4.32 -1.57 -12.74
N SER A 197 -3.19 -0.94 -12.39
CA SER A 197 -3.06 0.52 -12.42
C SER A 197 -1.77 0.96 -13.08
N PHE A 198 -1.87 2.09 -13.80
CA PHE A 198 -0.74 2.78 -14.39
C PHE A 198 -0.64 4.19 -13.81
N LYS A 199 0.54 4.57 -13.34
CA LYS A 199 0.82 5.88 -12.77
C LYS A 199 1.93 6.56 -13.56
N VAL A 200 1.76 7.86 -13.80
CA VAL A 200 2.77 8.76 -14.36
C VAL A 200 2.99 9.89 -13.36
N GLY A 201 4.24 10.12 -12.99
CA GLY A 201 4.67 11.25 -12.17
C GLY A 201 5.72 12.07 -12.90
N TYR A 202 5.90 13.31 -12.48
CA TYR A 202 6.94 14.20 -12.99
C TYR A 202 7.69 14.87 -11.84
N LYS A 203 9.00 14.65 -11.74
CA LYS A 203 9.82 15.16 -10.63
C LYS A 203 10.26 16.60 -10.88
N ILE A 204 9.92 17.51 -9.95
CA ILE A 204 10.29 18.93 -9.94
C ILE A 204 10.97 19.20 -8.59
N GLY A 205 12.29 19.07 -8.52
CA GLY A 205 13.00 19.15 -7.25
C GLY A 205 12.53 18.08 -6.26
N SER A 206 12.01 18.50 -5.12
CA SER A 206 11.42 17.63 -4.09
C SER A 206 9.95 17.26 -4.35
N TRP A 207 9.30 17.84 -5.33
CA TRP A 207 7.89 17.64 -5.63
C TRP A 207 7.69 16.64 -6.76
N ILE A 208 6.68 15.78 -6.64
CA ILE A 208 6.31 14.81 -7.67
C ILE A 208 4.78 14.83 -7.83
N PRO A 209 4.21 15.76 -8.63
CA PRO A 209 2.85 15.62 -9.09
C PRO A 209 2.69 14.35 -9.90
N TYR A 210 1.56 13.66 -9.75
CA TYR A 210 1.28 12.44 -10.49
C TYR A 210 -0.20 12.26 -10.79
N MET A 211 -0.47 11.43 -11.78
CA MET A 211 -1.80 10.92 -12.09
C MET A 211 -1.74 9.41 -12.27
N SER A 212 -2.81 8.71 -11.93
CA SER A 212 -2.96 7.29 -12.24
C SER A 212 -4.37 6.93 -12.66
N ILE A 213 -4.44 5.92 -13.51
CA ILE A 213 -5.69 5.27 -13.92
C ILE A 213 -5.60 3.81 -13.53
N ALA A 214 -6.73 3.22 -13.13
CA ALA A 214 -6.77 1.81 -12.81
C ALA A 214 -8.08 1.16 -13.30
N ASP A 215 -7.97 -0.05 -13.83
CA ASP A 215 -9.06 -1.01 -13.84
C ASP A 215 -9.22 -1.52 -12.40
N TYR A 216 -10.27 -1.08 -11.73
CA TYR A 216 -10.46 -1.26 -10.29
C TYR A 216 -11.51 -2.35 -10.03
N LYS A 217 -11.57 -2.81 -8.79
CA LYS A 217 -12.52 -3.85 -8.34
C LYS A 217 -13.94 -3.56 -8.80
N GLY A 218 -14.77 -4.60 -8.86
CA GLY A 218 -16.17 -4.49 -9.25
C GLY A 218 -16.97 -3.54 -8.38
N VAL A 219 -18.07 -3.07 -8.94
CA VAL A 219 -18.97 -2.08 -8.34
C VAL A 219 -19.65 -2.64 -7.09
N ASP A 220 -20.09 -3.88 -7.15
CA ASP A 220 -20.69 -4.60 -6.03
C ASP A 220 -20.29 -6.08 -5.98
N LYS A 221 -20.76 -6.79 -4.94
CA LYS A 221 -20.39 -8.18 -4.66
C LYS A 221 -20.93 -9.17 -5.70
N THR A 222 -22.07 -8.90 -6.27
CA THR A 222 -22.82 -9.81 -7.18
C THR A 222 -22.60 -9.49 -8.65
N SER A 223 -22.19 -8.26 -8.95
CA SER A 223 -21.95 -7.80 -10.32
C SER A 223 -20.59 -8.23 -10.86
N SER A 224 -20.56 -8.59 -12.14
CA SER A 224 -19.32 -8.76 -12.91
C SER A 224 -18.73 -7.43 -13.39
N ASN A 225 -19.44 -6.31 -13.22
CA ASN A 225 -18.99 -5.00 -13.66
C ASN A 225 -17.78 -4.53 -12.88
N ARG A 226 -16.86 -3.91 -13.59
CA ARG A 226 -15.66 -3.29 -13.03
C ARG A 226 -15.76 -1.79 -13.29
N GLN A 227 -14.98 -1.01 -12.54
CA GLN A 227 -15.00 0.44 -12.65
C GLN A 227 -13.59 1.00 -12.86
N ILE A 228 -13.51 2.19 -13.42
CA ILE A 228 -12.28 2.92 -13.56
C ILE A 228 -12.05 3.77 -12.31
N ARG A 229 -10.82 3.75 -11.83
CA ARG A 229 -10.37 4.60 -10.74
C ARG A 229 -9.36 5.61 -11.26
N TRP A 230 -9.66 6.87 -11.06
CA TRP A 230 -8.76 7.98 -11.32
C TRP A 230 -8.12 8.45 -10.01
N ARG A 231 -6.85 8.81 -10.09
CA ARG A 231 -6.12 9.39 -8.96
C ARG A 231 -5.24 10.53 -9.43
N TRP A 232 -5.23 11.60 -8.64
CA TRP A 232 -4.31 12.72 -8.76
C TRP A 232 -3.62 12.90 -7.42
N GLY A 233 -2.34 13.16 -7.45
CA GLY A 233 -1.62 13.31 -6.20
C GLY A 233 -0.38 14.15 -6.35
N LEU A 234 0.16 14.49 -5.21
CA LEU A 234 1.38 15.27 -5.05
C LEU A 234 2.21 14.67 -3.93
N THR A 235 3.40 14.20 -4.25
CA THR A 235 4.37 13.74 -3.26
C THR A 235 5.42 14.83 -3.05
N TYR A 236 5.74 15.13 -1.80
CA TYR A 236 6.90 15.93 -1.40
C TYR A 236 7.91 15.03 -0.68
N THR A 237 9.18 15.11 -1.07
CA THR A 237 10.28 14.34 -0.47
C THR A 237 11.32 15.28 0.15
N PHE A 238 11.85 14.94 1.34
CA PHE A 238 12.81 15.74 2.11
C PHE A 238 13.83 14.85 2.83
#